data_b22fec684b7911b1e994d0d34eea53d1
#
_entry.id   b22fec684b7911b1e994d0d34eea53d1
#
_cell.length_a   1.000
_cell.length_b   1.000
_cell.length_c   1.000
_cell.angle_alpha   90.00
_cell.angle_beta   90.00
_cell.angle_gamma   90.00
#
_symmetry.space_group_name_H-M   'P 1'
#
loop_
_entity.id
_entity.type
_entity.pdbx_description
1 polymer ?
#
loop_
_entity_poly.entity_id
_entity_poly.type
_entity_poly.pdbx_seq_one_letter_code
_entity_poly.pdbx_strand_id
1 'polypeptide(L)'
;MGKTKVIELTDEQRQELEKGYRNGNSHGFRARCQMVLLKSEKRTSVEITKILGGCEMAVNNWLKRYEEEGVKGLEIRQGRGRKAILQERDLEVVKQQVKLARQRISLARAELEQSLEKPFSHSTLKRYLKKTVAATNALEND
;
A
#
# COMPACT_ATOMS: atom_id res chain seq x y z
N MET A 1 -36.69 -6.48 -11.14
CA MET A 1 -35.73 -6.43 -10.01
C MET A 1 -34.51 -7.27 -10.32
N GLY A 2 -33.35 -6.70 -10.19
CA GLY A 2 -32.11 -7.44 -10.35
C GLY A 2 -31.92 -8.47 -9.23
N LYS A 3 -31.35 -9.62 -9.56
CA LYS A 3 -31.02 -10.63 -8.56
C LYS A 3 -29.88 -10.11 -7.67
N THR A 4 -30.08 -10.24 -6.36
CA THR A 4 -29.00 -9.92 -5.41
C THR A 4 -27.83 -10.87 -5.62
N LYS A 5 -26.66 -10.32 -5.86
CA LYS A 5 -25.44 -11.11 -6.02
C LYS A 5 -25.07 -11.71 -4.67
N VAL A 6 -24.83 -13.01 -4.64
CA VAL A 6 -24.38 -13.74 -3.45
C VAL A 6 -23.01 -14.32 -3.73
N ILE A 7 -22.10 -14.19 -2.77
CA ILE A 7 -20.78 -14.81 -2.84
C ILE A 7 -20.80 -16.05 -1.98
N GLU A 8 -20.51 -17.20 -2.59
CA GLU A 8 -20.32 -18.45 -1.87
C GLU A 8 -18.87 -18.61 -1.49
N LEU A 9 -18.62 -18.89 -0.21
CA LEU A 9 -17.27 -19.06 0.32
C LEU A 9 -17.08 -20.51 0.76
N THR A 10 -15.92 -21.08 0.42
CA THR A 10 -15.48 -22.34 1.02
C THR A 10 -15.08 -22.09 2.48
N ASP A 11 -14.98 -23.14 3.27
CA ASP A 11 -14.58 -23.02 4.69
C ASP A 11 -13.18 -22.40 4.82
N GLU A 12 -12.27 -22.75 3.92
CA GLU A 12 -10.92 -22.18 3.89
C GLU A 12 -10.93 -20.68 3.58
N GLN A 13 -11.71 -20.26 2.59
CA GLN A 13 -11.87 -18.85 2.23
C GLN A 13 -12.49 -18.07 3.36
N ARG A 14 -13.48 -18.62 4.03
CA ARG A 14 -14.11 -17.99 5.19
C ARG A 14 -13.11 -17.78 6.33
N GLN A 15 -12.33 -18.79 6.66
CA GLN A 15 -11.31 -18.72 7.69
C GLN A 15 -10.24 -17.67 7.36
N GLU A 16 -9.80 -17.62 6.12
CA GLU A 16 -8.83 -16.62 5.64
C GLU A 16 -9.37 -15.19 5.78
N LEU A 17 -10.63 -14.97 5.42
CA LEU A 17 -11.29 -13.67 5.57
C LEU A 17 -11.51 -13.30 7.03
N GLU A 18 -11.90 -14.23 7.88
CA GLU A 18 -12.04 -13.99 9.32
C GLU A 18 -10.70 -13.64 9.97
N LYS A 19 -9.64 -14.32 9.56
CA LYS A 19 -8.29 -14.01 10.01
C LYS A 19 -7.88 -12.61 9.56
N GLY A 20 -8.15 -12.23 8.31
CA GLY A 20 -7.91 -10.90 7.79
C GLY A 20 -8.72 -9.82 8.52
N TYR A 21 -9.97 -10.13 8.85
CA TYR A 21 -10.84 -9.23 9.60
C TYR A 21 -10.34 -8.99 11.03
N ARG A 22 -9.85 -10.02 11.71
CA ARG A 22 -9.35 -9.91 13.09
C ARG A 22 -7.96 -9.31 13.17
N ASN A 23 -7.07 -9.70 12.29
CA ASN A 23 -5.63 -9.44 12.39
C ASN A 23 -5.07 -8.54 11.28
N GLY A 24 -5.92 -8.02 10.39
CA GLY A 24 -5.47 -7.17 9.29
C GLY A 24 -4.72 -5.92 9.74
N ASN A 25 -3.72 -5.53 8.96
CA ASN A 25 -2.82 -4.43 9.30
C ASN A 25 -3.48 -3.05 9.24
N SER A 26 -4.53 -2.88 8.44
CA SER A 26 -5.21 -1.60 8.29
C SER A 26 -6.71 -1.75 8.52
N HIS A 27 -7.32 -0.68 9.02
CA HIS A 27 -8.77 -0.62 9.20
C HIS A 27 -9.51 -0.86 7.87
N GLY A 28 -9.03 -0.27 6.79
CA GLY A 28 -9.64 -0.45 5.47
C GLY A 28 -9.62 -1.89 4.99
N PHE A 29 -8.52 -2.59 5.16
CA PHE A 29 -8.41 -4.00 4.81
C PHE A 29 -9.37 -4.87 5.65
N ARG A 30 -9.41 -4.65 6.95
CA ARG A 30 -10.33 -5.36 7.85
C ARG A 30 -11.80 -5.14 7.46
N ALA A 31 -12.16 -3.89 7.15
CA ALA A 31 -13.51 -3.55 6.70
C ALA A 31 -13.88 -4.28 5.41
N ARG A 32 -12.95 -4.39 4.47
CA ARG A 32 -13.17 -5.10 3.19
C ARG A 32 -13.33 -6.61 3.39
N CYS A 33 -12.57 -7.21 4.27
CA CYS A 33 -12.78 -8.61 4.66
C CYS A 33 -14.19 -8.80 5.24
N GLN A 34 -14.64 -7.88 6.08
CA GLN A 34 -15.99 -7.89 6.62
C GLN A 34 -17.06 -7.73 5.53
N MET A 35 -16.83 -6.89 4.51
CA MET A 35 -17.74 -6.76 3.36
C MET A 35 -18.00 -8.10 2.68
N VAL A 36 -16.95 -8.87 2.44
CA VAL A 36 -17.07 -10.17 1.78
C VAL A 36 -17.80 -11.18 2.67
N LEU A 37 -17.46 -11.20 3.96
CA LEU A 37 -18.16 -12.07 4.92
C LEU A 37 -19.65 -11.76 5.02
N LEU A 38 -20.01 -10.48 5.10
CA LEU A 38 -21.42 -10.05 5.12
C LEU A 38 -22.14 -10.41 3.82
N LYS A 39 -21.48 -10.29 2.68
CA LYS A 39 -22.05 -10.69 1.40
C LYS A 39 -22.30 -12.19 1.32
N SER A 40 -21.42 -13.01 1.91
CA SER A 40 -21.63 -14.46 1.99
C SER A 40 -22.83 -14.84 2.87
N GLU A 41 -23.22 -13.97 3.80
CA GLU A 41 -24.41 -14.12 4.64
C GLU A 41 -25.69 -13.65 3.94
N LYS A 42 -25.65 -13.43 2.64
CA LYS A 42 -26.78 -12.97 1.81
C LYS A 42 -27.23 -11.53 2.11
N ARG A 43 -26.37 -10.70 2.68
CA ARG A 43 -26.62 -9.27 2.87
C ARG A 43 -26.58 -8.54 1.53
N THR A 44 -27.45 -7.55 1.35
CA THR A 44 -27.41 -6.70 0.16
C THR A 44 -26.29 -5.67 0.28
N SER A 45 -25.84 -5.12 -0.87
CA SER A 45 -24.84 -4.04 -0.86
C SER A 45 -25.31 -2.82 -0.09
N VAL A 46 -26.60 -2.51 -0.11
CA VAL A 46 -27.22 -1.42 0.67
C VAL A 46 -27.06 -1.67 2.17
N GLU A 47 -27.37 -2.88 2.62
CA GLU A 47 -27.20 -3.26 4.04
C GLU A 47 -25.75 -3.19 4.49
N ILE A 48 -24.83 -3.62 3.65
CA ILE A 48 -23.39 -3.55 3.94
C ILE A 48 -22.95 -2.09 4.07
N THR A 49 -23.41 -1.19 3.20
CA THR A 49 -23.08 0.25 3.33
C THR A 49 -23.64 0.87 4.61
N LYS A 50 -24.81 0.44 5.05
CA LYS A 50 -25.37 0.90 6.33
C LYS A 50 -24.54 0.45 7.53
N ILE A 51 -23.95 -0.74 7.46
CA ILE A 51 -23.12 -1.30 8.54
C ILE A 51 -21.74 -0.67 8.56
N LEU A 52 -21.08 -0.58 7.39
CA LEU A 52 -19.69 -0.18 7.27
C LEU A 52 -19.47 1.29 6.86
N GLY A 53 -20.51 1.92 6.32
CA GLY A 53 -20.38 3.23 5.69
C GLY A 53 -19.92 3.13 4.24
N GLY A 54 -19.84 4.25 3.55
CA GLY A 54 -19.47 4.32 2.15
C GLY A 54 -20.67 4.26 1.20
N CYS A 55 -20.42 3.82 -0.03
CA CYS A 55 -21.45 3.71 -1.06
C CYS A 55 -21.50 2.30 -1.66
N GLU A 56 -22.63 1.98 -2.27
CA GLU A 56 -22.83 0.67 -2.92
C GLU A 56 -21.82 0.38 -4.02
N MET A 57 -21.47 1.39 -4.79
CA MET A 57 -20.49 1.25 -5.88
C MET A 57 -19.13 0.78 -5.34
N ALA A 58 -18.68 1.36 -4.23
CA ALA A 58 -17.42 0.96 -3.59
C ALA A 58 -17.49 -0.50 -3.11
N VAL A 59 -18.59 -0.87 -2.46
CA VAL A 59 -18.81 -2.26 -2.02
C VAL A 59 -18.77 -3.22 -3.21
N ASN A 60 -19.50 -2.93 -4.27
CA ASN A 60 -19.56 -3.78 -5.46
C ASN A 60 -18.20 -3.91 -6.14
N ASN A 61 -17.42 -2.82 -6.22
CA ASN A 61 -16.07 -2.84 -6.79
C ASN A 61 -15.12 -3.72 -5.97
N TRP A 62 -15.17 -3.63 -4.65
CA TRP A 62 -14.35 -4.48 -3.78
C TRP A 62 -14.73 -5.95 -3.86
N LEU A 63 -16.02 -6.25 -3.94
CA LEU A 63 -16.52 -7.62 -4.13
C LEU A 63 -16.05 -8.21 -5.45
N LYS A 64 -16.10 -7.42 -6.52
CA LYS A 64 -15.59 -7.82 -7.84
C LYS A 64 -14.09 -8.11 -7.79
N ARG A 65 -13.31 -7.27 -7.14
CA ARG A 65 -11.86 -7.50 -6.96
C ARG A 65 -11.57 -8.76 -6.16
N TYR A 66 -12.39 -9.05 -5.16
CA TYR A 66 -12.26 -10.30 -4.40
C TYR A 66 -12.52 -11.52 -5.28
N GLU A 67 -13.55 -11.47 -6.12
CA GLU A 67 -13.86 -12.57 -7.05
C GLU A 67 -12.73 -12.81 -8.06
N GLU A 68 -12.08 -11.77 -8.51
CA GLU A 68 -11.00 -11.85 -9.50
C GLU A 68 -9.64 -12.23 -8.88
N GLU A 69 -9.30 -11.69 -7.74
CA GLU A 69 -7.95 -11.79 -7.15
C GLU A 69 -7.91 -12.44 -5.76
N GLY A 70 -9.05 -12.71 -5.15
CA GLY A 70 -9.12 -13.24 -3.79
C GLY A 70 -8.79 -12.20 -2.74
N VAL A 71 -8.25 -12.64 -1.60
CA VAL A 71 -7.90 -11.75 -0.47
C VAL A 71 -6.89 -10.67 -0.86
N LYS A 72 -5.98 -10.96 -1.76
CA LYS A 72 -5.03 -9.96 -2.28
C LYS A 72 -5.72 -8.79 -2.98
N GLY A 73 -6.87 -9.02 -3.60
CA GLY A 73 -7.67 -7.97 -4.23
C GLY A 73 -8.24 -6.97 -3.24
N LEU A 74 -8.35 -7.33 -1.96
CA LEU A 74 -8.83 -6.46 -0.89
C LEU A 74 -7.74 -5.54 -0.34
N GLU A 75 -6.49 -5.80 -0.66
CA GLU A 75 -5.37 -4.94 -0.28
C GLU A 75 -5.26 -3.75 -1.23
N ILE A 76 -4.70 -2.65 -0.72
CA ILE A 76 -4.38 -1.50 -1.56
C ILE A 76 -3.18 -1.85 -2.43
N ARG A 77 -3.35 -1.72 -3.75
CA ARG A 77 -2.26 -1.96 -4.69
C ARG A 77 -1.12 -0.97 -4.45
N GLN A 78 0.10 -1.47 -4.49
CA GLN A 78 1.28 -0.63 -4.39
C GLN A 78 1.37 0.30 -5.61
N GLY A 79 2.13 1.38 -5.45
CA GLY A 79 2.30 2.37 -6.51
C GLY A 79 1.27 3.48 -6.51
N ARG A 80 0.36 3.52 -5.54
CA ARG A 80 -0.56 4.65 -5.34
C ARG A 80 0.17 5.81 -4.68
N GLY A 81 -0.22 7.00 -5.04
CA GLY A 81 0.31 8.22 -4.48
C GLY A 81 1.39 8.86 -5.36
N ARG A 82 1.99 9.89 -4.82
CA ARG A 82 3.03 10.64 -5.53
C ARG A 82 4.30 9.80 -5.64
N LYS A 83 4.84 9.72 -6.85
CA LYS A 83 6.12 9.04 -7.07
C LYS A 83 7.24 9.78 -6.34
N ALA A 84 8.16 9.00 -5.73
CA ALA A 84 9.32 9.56 -5.07
C ALA A 84 10.24 10.26 -6.10
N ILE A 85 10.78 11.42 -5.72
CA ILE A 85 11.72 12.16 -6.57
C ILE A 85 13.01 11.37 -6.74
N LEU A 86 13.53 10.80 -5.64
CA LEU A 86 14.71 9.93 -5.64
C LEU A 86 14.27 8.46 -5.69
N GLN A 87 14.73 7.75 -6.71
CA GLN A 87 14.37 6.36 -6.96
C GLN A 87 15.54 5.43 -6.60
N GLU A 88 15.29 4.13 -6.59
CA GLU A 88 16.32 3.13 -6.29
C GLU A 88 17.51 3.20 -7.25
N ARG A 89 17.27 3.50 -8.52
CA ARG A 89 18.32 3.70 -9.53
C ARG A 89 19.27 4.84 -9.20
N ASP A 90 18.84 5.81 -8.40
CA ASP A 90 19.63 6.97 -7.99
C ASP A 90 20.51 6.70 -6.76
N LEU A 91 20.34 5.53 -6.13
CA LEU A 91 20.97 5.17 -4.87
C LEU A 91 22.50 5.25 -4.91
N GLU A 92 23.15 4.68 -5.92
CA GLU A 92 24.61 4.68 -6.04
C GLU A 92 25.15 6.09 -6.21
N VAL A 93 24.52 6.89 -7.07
CA VAL A 93 24.92 8.28 -7.31
C VAL A 93 24.79 9.09 -6.01
N VAL A 94 23.70 8.92 -5.28
CA VAL A 94 23.47 9.59 -3.99
C VAL A 94 24.52 9.19 -2.98
N LYS A 95 24.82 7.89 -2.84
CA LYS A 95 25.85 7.40 -1.92
C LYS A 95 27.23 7.96 -2.23
N GLN A 96 27.61 7.99 -3.50
CA GLN A 96 28.89 8.53 -3.93
C GLN A 96 29.02 10.02 -3.62
N GLN A 97 28.00 10.82 -3.92
CA GLN A 97 28.01 12.25 -3.65
C GLN A 97 28.06 12.57 -2.15
N VAL A 98 27.34 11.82 -1.34
CA VAL A 98 27.38 11.97 0.12
C VAL A 98 28.79 11.66 0.66
N LYS A 99 29.44 10.64 0.15
CA LYS A 99 30.83 10.31 0.51
C LYS A 99 31.80 11.42 0.09
N LEU A 100 31.71 11.91 -1.15
CA LEU A 100 32.55 12.98 -1.67
C LEU A 100 32.40 14.28 -0.90
N ALA A 101 31.19 14.58 -0.50
CA ALA A 101 30.85 15.78 0.28
C ALA A 101 31.19 15.63 1.78
N ARG A 102 31.80 14.54 2.21
CA ARG A 102 32.10 14.23 3.61
C ARG A 102 30.90 14.38 4.53
N GLN A 103 29.78 13.85 4.09
CA GLN A 103 28.48 13.90 4.79
C GLN A 103 27.90 15.31 4.97
N ARG A 104 28.39 16.30 4.25
CA ARG A 104 27.76 17.63 4.20
C ARG A 104 26.58 17.59 3.24
N ILE A 105 25.40 17.48 3.81
CA ILE A 105 24.15 17.26 3.04
C ILE A 105 23.84 18.41 2.09
N SER A 106 24.13 19.64 2.48
CA SER A 106 23.92 20.84 1.62
C SER A 106 24.71 20.77 0.32
N LEU A 107 25.99 20.39 0.39
CA LEU A 107 26.85 20.25 -0.78
C LEU A 107 26.43 19.07 -1.63
N ALA A 108 26.13 17.94 -0.99
CA ALA A 108 25.66 16.75 -1.69
C ALA A 108 24.35 17.02 -2.45
N ARG A 109 23.43 17.76 -1.83
CA ARG A 109 22.16 18.15 -2.48
C ARG A 109 22.39 18.99 -3.74
N ALA A 110 23.26 20.00 -3.64
CA ALA A 110 23.54 20.89 -4.78
C ALA A 110 24.14 20.11 -5.95
N GLU A 111 25.11 19.23 -5.69
CA GLU A 111 25.69 18.37 -6.71
C GLU A 111 24.70 17.38 -7.31
N LEU A 112 23.84 16.79 -6.48
CA LEU A 112 22.83 15.84 -6.93
C LEU A 112 21.74 16.50 -7.75
N GLU A 113 21.33 17.73 -7.44
CA GLU A 113 20.40 18.47 -8.26
C GLU A 113 20.90 18.67 -9.68
N GLN A 114 22.19 18.97 -9.82
CA GLN A 114 22.84 19.11 -11.12
C GLN A 114 22.98 17.77 -11.85
N SER A 115 23.44 16.74 -11.15
CA SER A 115 23.69 15.42 -11.74
C SER A 115 22.41 14.70 -12.15
N LEU A 116 21.33 14.81 -11.37
CA LEU A 116 20.08 14.14 -11.61
C LEU A 116 19.05 15.02 -12.37
N GLU A 117 19.36 16.29 -12.52
CA GLU A 117 18.48 17.29 -13.16
C GLU A 117 17.09 17.38 -12.51
N LYS A 118 17.05 17.17 -11.18
CA LYS A 118 15.81 17.17 -10.40
C LYS A 118 15.94 18.10 -9.20
N PRO A 119 15.03 19.07 -9.01
CA PRO A 119 15.00 19.87 -7.78
C PRO A 119 14.43 19.06 -6.63
N PHE A 120 15.09 19.08 -5.48
CA PHE A 120 14.58 18.48 -4.25
C PHE A 120 15.18 19.17 -3.02
N SER A 121 14.48 19.05 -1.87
CA SER A 121 14.89 19.71 -0.63
C SER A 121 15.86 18.85 0.18
N HIS A 122 16.54 19.48 1.16
CA HIS A 122 17.35 18.78 2.15
C HIS A 122 16.56 17.69 2.88
N SER A 123 15.31 17.97 3.23
CA SER A 123 14.45 17.02 3.92
C SER A 123 14.17 15.78 3.09
N THR A 124 14.01 15.93 1.77
CA THR A 124 13.84 14.81 0.84
C THR A 124 15.07 13.93 0.82
N LEU A 125 16.26 14.53 0.73
CA LEU A 125 17.53 13.80 0.74
C LEU A 125 17.75 13.07 2.08
N LYS A 126 17.50 13.71 3.19
CA LYS A 126 17.61 13.11 4.53
C LYS A 126 16.68 11.91 4.69
N ARG A 127 15.42 12.03 4.27
CA ARG A 127 14.46 10.90 4.31
C ARG A 127 14.90 9.74 3.45
N TYR A 128 15.40 10.03 2.26
CA TYR A 128 15.89 9.02 1.33
C TYR A 128 17.06 8.25 1.92
N LEU A 129 18.06 8.96 2.46
CA LEU A 129 19.23 8.34 3.10
C LEU A 129 18.82 7.51 4.32
N LYS A 130 17.94 8.00 5.15
CA LYS A 130 17.44 7.26 6.32
C LYS A 130 16.74 5.96 5.90
N LYS A 131 15.91 6.01 4.88
CA LYS A 131 15.19 4.84 4.36
C LYS A 131 16.17 3.81 3.78
N THR A 132 17.14 4.24 2.99
CA THR A 132 18.12 3.33 2.37
C THR A 132 19.08 2.72 3.38
N VAL A 133 19.54 3.48 4.38
CA VAL A 133 20.37 2.96 5.46
C VAL A 133 19.59 1.93 6.29
N ALA A 134 18.34 2.21 6.64
CA ALA A 134 17.49 1.25 7.35
C ALA A 134 17.27 -0.05 6.56
N ALA A 135 17.04 0.05 5.26
CA ALA A 135 16.89 -1.11 4.38
C ALA A 135 18.18 -1.94 4.30
N THR A 136 19.35 -1.27 4.19
CA THR A 136 20.67 -1.93 4.17
C THR A 136 20.93 -2.65 5.50
N ASN A 137 20.65 -2.00 6.62
CA ASN A 137 20.84 -2.61 7.94
C ASN A 137 19.93 -3.83 8.15
N ALA A 138 18.69 -3.77 7.66
CA ALA A 138 17.75 -4.90 7.71
C ALA A 138 18.27 -6.10 6.91
N LEU A 139 18.93 -5.87 5.76
CA LEU A 139 19.52 -6.92 4.94
C LEU A 139 20.79 -7.51 5.57
N GLU A 140 21.59 -6.69 6.25
CA GLU A 140 22.82 -7.13 6.93
C GLU A 140 22.54 -7.97 8.19
N ASN A 141 21.37 -7.80 8.82
CA ASN A 141 20.99 -8.50 10.04
C ASN A 141 20.32 -9.87 9.80
N ASP A 142 20.15 -10.26 8.57
CA ASP A 142 19.68 -11.59 8.19
C ASP A 142 20.89 -12.58 8.00
#